data_4e71326199e2af112392709e0dea233c
#
_entry.id   4e71326199e2af112392709e0dea233c
#
_cell.length_a   1.000
_cell.length_b   1.000
_cell.length_c   1.000
_cell.angle_alpha   90.00
_cell.angle_beta   90.00
_cell.angle_gamma   90.00
#
_symmetry.space_group_name_H-M   'P 1'
#
loop_
_entity.id
_entity.type
_entity.pdbx_description
1 polymer ?
#
loop_
_entity_poly.entity_id
_entity_poly.type
_entity_poly.pdbx_seq_one_letter_code
_entity_poly.pdbx_strand_id
1 'polypeptide(L)'
;MDFDVIIVGSGLVGASLALALKSAGLKLALVEAHPPSRSNATGWDSRVYAISPGSAAFLESCGVWAALDPTRVSRVEEMCIFGDDIQSQLGFSAYEAGLRELAFIVENRELQRALWHALHDGSAIEVIAPATCRALTLTVESARLELGDGRTLHARLVVGADGADSWVRTQAGIAVDMRAYRQTAVVANFAVAKPHRGVAYQWFRRDGVLALLPLPGELVSMVWSTAEENAQRLLTLTPAELVAQVAAASHDVLGELNLITPAAAFPLRLQRVRQLVAPRLALVGDAAHNVHPLAGQGVNLGFRDARELVQVLMQRWPQTDCG
;
A
#
# COMPACT_ATOMS: atom_id res chain seq x y z
N MET A 1 23.16 -20.66 -11.00
CA MET A 1 22.00 -19.95 -10.49
C MET A 1 22.51 -18.68 -9.88
N ASP A 2 22.03 -17.52 -10.34
CA ASP A 2 22.63 -16.24 -9.97
C ASP A 2 22.09 -15.76 -8.64
N PHE A 3 20.75 -16.01 -8.40
CA PHE A 3 20.02 -15.60 -7.23
C PHE A 3 19.22 -16.75 -6.62
N ASP A 4 18.93 -16.63 -5.35
CA ASP A 4 17.98 -17.50 -4.68
C ASP A 4 16.55 -17.02 -4.97
N VAL A 5 16.30 -15.71 -4.82
CA VAL A 5 15.00 -15.10 -5.09
C VAL A 5 15.19 -13.84 -5.95
N ILE A 6 14.37 -13.72 -7.00
CA ILE A 6 14.19 -12.48 -7.75
C ILE A 6 12.80 -11.93 -7.39
N ILE A 7 12.74 -10.68 -6.92
CA ILE A 7 11.51 -9.95 -6.65
C ILE A 7 11.31 -8.95 -7.78
N VAL A 8 10.15 -8.97 -8.42
CA VAL A 8 9.77 -8.01 -9.47
C VAL A 8 8.78 -7.01 -8.91
N GLY A 9 9.18 -5.74 -8.88
CA GLY A 9 8.46 -4.62 -8.30
C GLY A 9 8.99 -4.20 -6.94
N SER A 10 9.40 -2.93 -6.81
CA SER A 10 9.90 -2.31 -5.58
C SER A 10 8.89 -1.40 -4.90
N GLY A 11 7.61 -1.65 -5.12
CA GLY A 11 6.54 -1.03 -4.35
C GLY A 11 6.66 -1.37 -2.85
N LEU A 12 5.73 -0.86 -2.02
CA LEU A 12 5.80 -1.04 -0.57
C LEU A 12 5.96 -2.51 -0.15
N VAL A 13 5.26 -3.42 -0.83
CA VAL A 13 5.28 -4.85 -0.50
C VAL A 13 6.55 -5.53 -0.98
N GLY A 14 6.97 -5.32 -2.23
CA GLY A 14 8.18 -5.96 -2.78
C GLY A 14 9.46 -5.49 -2.09
N ALA A 15 9.56 -4.19 -1.79
CA ALA A 15 10.69 -3.64 -1.05
C ALA A 15 10.76 -4.20 0.39
N SER A 16 9.62 -4.26 1.09
CA SER A 16 9.58 -4.83 2.45
C SER A 16 9.89 -6.32 2.47
N LEU A 17 9.44 -7.08 1.46
CA LEU A 17 9.79 -8.49 1.30
C LEU A 17 11.32 -8.67 1.10
N ALA A 18 11.93 -7.88 0.22
CA ALA A 18 13.37 -7.93 -0.01
C ALA A 18 14.17 -7.65 1.27
N LEU A 19 13.78 -6.62 2.02
CA LEU A 19 14.41 -6.25 3.30
C LEU A 19 14.23 -7.33 4.36
N ALA A 20 13.04 -7.93 4.47
CA ALA A 20 12.79 -9.00 5.43
C ALA A 20 13.60 -10.27 5.12
N LEU A 21 13.83 -10.58 3.83
CA LEU A 21 14.66 -11.71 3.40
C LEU A 21 16.18 -11.42 3.51
N LYS A 22 16.60 -10.16 3.66
CA LYS A 22 18.00 -9.77 3.77
C LYS A 22 18.72 -10.53 4.88
N SER A 23 18.06 -10.73 6.03
CA SER A 23 18.62 -11.44 7.18
C SER A 23 18.72 -12.96 6.99
N ALA A 24 18.11 -13.51 5.95
CA ALA A 24 18.11 -14.95 5.67
C ALA A 24 19.41 -15.46 4.99
N GLY A 25 20.33 -14.57 4.64
CA GLY A 25 21.57 -14.93 3.93
C GLY A 25 21.34 -15.37 2.49
N LEU A 26 20.18 -15.05 1.91
CA LEU A 26 19.81 -15.38 0.54
C LEU A 26 20.42 -14.37 -0.45
N LYS A 27 20.77 -14.84 -1.64
CA LYS A 27 21.11 -13.96 -2.77
C LYS A 27 19.84 -13.41 -3.39
N LEU A 28 19.60 -12.12 -3.22
CA LEU A 28 18.38 -11.45 -3.63
C LEU A 28 18.62 -10.48 -4.79
N ALA A 29 17.76 -10.50 -5.80
CA ALA A 29 17.62 -9.43 -6.77
C ALA A 29 16.24 -8.78 -6.66
N LEU A 30 16.20 -7.46 -6.75
CA LEU A 30 14.99 -6.66 -6.81
C LEU A 30 14.97 -5.87 -8.12
N VAL A 31 14.04 -6.20 -9.00
CA VAL A 31 13.90 -5.57 -10.33
C VAL A 31 12.79 -4.54 -10.30
N GLU A 32 13.08 -3.30 -10.72
CA GLU A 32 12.12 -2.20 -10.74
C GLU A 32 12.22 -1.39 -12.02
N ALA A 33 11.07 -1.23 -12.69
CA ALA A 33 11.01 -0.46 -13.94
C ALA A 33 11.01 1.05 -13.69
N HIS A 34 10.33 1.50 -12.64
CA HIS A 34 10.09 2.91 -12.33
C HIS A 34 10.50 3.23 -10.88
N PRO A 35 11.80 3.37 -10.59
CA PRO A 35 12.25 3.68 -9.25
C PRO A 35 11.61 4.98 -8.73
N PRO A 36 11.36 5.10 -7.41
CA PRO A 36 10.79 6.29 -6.83
C PRO A 36 11.57 7.55 -7.23
N SER A 37 10.85 8.61 -7.56
CA SER A 37 11.49 9.90 -7.85
C SER A 37 12.24 10.41 -6.61
N ARG A 38 13.46 10.90 -6.81
CA ARG A 38 14.24 11.59 -5.75
C ARG A 38 13.70 13.00 -5.43
N SER A 39 12.46 13.28 -5.79
CA SER A 39 11.85 14.59 -5.57
C SER A 39 11.79 14.91 -4.08
N ASN A 40 12.44 16.00 -3.69
CA ASN A 40 12.32 16.61 -2.36
C ASN A 40 11.02 17.43 -2.25
N ALA A 41 9.89 16.87 -2.66
CA ALA A 41 8.62 17.56 -2.54
C ALA A 41 8.30 17.80 -1.05
N THR A 42 8.24 19.06 -0.66
CA THR A 42 8.05 19.50 0.74
C THR A 42 6.59 19.47 1.19
N GLY A 43 5.63 19.40 0.25
CA GLY A 43 4.20 19.35 0.54
C GLY A 43 3.73 17.98 1.02
N TRP A 44 2.47 17.88 1.41
CA TRP A 44 1.80 16.63 1.76
C TRP A 44 1.50 15.79 0.52
N ASP A 45 1.64 14.46 0.65
CA ASP A 45 1.13 13.52 -0.35
C ASP A 45 -0.37 13.31 -0.11
N SER A 46 -1.17 13.37 -1.16
CA SER A 46 -2.60 13.07 -1.06
C SER A 46 -2.89 11.58 -0.87
N ARG A 47 -1.93 10.72 -1.21
CA ARG A 47 -2.05 9.27 -1.01
C ARG A 47 -1.48 8.87 0.34
N VAL A 48 -2.37 8.44 1.24
CA VAL A 48 -2.01 7.95 2.57
C VAL A 48 -2.47 6.51 2.77
N TYR A 49 -1.86 5.84 3.73
CA TYR A 49 -2.25 4.50 4.17
C TYR A 49 -2.55 4.49 5.67
N ALA A 50 -3.55 3.71 6.05
CA ALA A 50 -3.78 3.34 7.44
C ALA A 50 -2.99 2.04 7.71
N ILE A 51 -1.85 2.15 8.34
CA ILE A 51 -0.95 1.03 8.67
C ILE A 51 -1.39 0.41 9.99
N SER A 52 -1.72 -0.88 9.97
CA SER A 52 -2.08 -1.60 11.20
C SER A 52 -0.87 -1.78 12.12
N PRO A 53 -1.07 -1.92 13.45
CA PRO A 53 0.04 -2.18 14.38
C PRO A 53 0.90 -3.39 13.99
N GLY A 54 0.27 -4.46 13.48
CA GLY A 54 1.00 -5.64 13.00
C GLY A 54 1.84 -5.38 11.76
N SER A 55 1.39 -4.49 10.85
CA SER A 55 2.18 -4.07 9.69
C SER A 55 3.30 -3.12 10.08
N ALA A 56 3.07 -2.22 11.04
CA ALA A 56 4.11 -1.36 11.61
C ALA A 56 5.23 -2.19 12.27
N ALA A 57 4.89 -3.21 13.06
CA ALA A 57 5.85 -4.13 13.65
C ALA A 57 6.65 -4.92 12.59
N PHE A 58 6.01 -5.32 11.48
CA PHE A 58 6.71 -5.93 10.36
C PHE A 58 7.70 -4.97 9.70
N LEU A 59 7.30 -3.73 9.42
CA LEU A 59 8.19 -2.70 8.87
C LEU A 59 9.32 -2.33 9.83
N GLU A 60 9.08 -2.37 11.14
CA GLU A 60 10.13 -2.20 12.17
C GLU A 60 11.16 -3.32 12.10
N SER A 61 10.72 -4.58 11.96
CA SER A 61 11.63 -5.73 11.79
C SER A 61 12.47 -5.63 10.52
N CYS A 62 12.02 -4.86 9.52
CA CYS A 62 12.78 -4.54 8.31
C CYS A 62 13.72 -3.32 8.46
N GLY A 63 13.73 -2.67 9.64
CA GLY A 63 14.50 -1.44 9.89
C GLY A 63 13.93 -0.18 9.23
N VAL A 64 12.67 -0.24 8.77
CA VAL A 64 12.03 0.84 7.99
C VAL A 64 11.25 1.80 8.88
N TRP A 65 10.55 1.28 9.88
CA TRP A 65 9.63 2.09 10.69
C TRP A 65 10.33 3.21 11.46
N ALA A 66 11.48 2.92 12.08
CA ALA A 66 12.30 3.90 12.79
C ALA A 66 12.94 4.96 11.86
N ALA A 67 13.00 4.70 10.54
CA ALA A 67 13.52 5.63 9.55
C ALA A 67 12.46 6.59 8.98
N LEU A 68 11.20 6.44 9.37
CA LEU A 68 10.14 7.37 9.04
C LEU A 68 10.30 8.68 9.81
N ASP A 69 9.97 9.79 9.17
CA ASP A 69 9.88 11.08 9.87
C ASP A 69 8.68 11.05 10.85
N PRO A 70 8.90 11.10 12.16
CA PRO A 70 7.82 11.02 13.14
C PRO A 70 6.82 12.19 13.03
N THR A 71 7.23 13.31 12.43
CA THR A 71 6.34 14.46 12.16
C THR A 71 5.41 14.21 10.98
N ARG A 72 5.56 13.09 10.27
CA ARG A 72 4.76 12.67 9.11
C ARG A 72 3.90 11.42 9.42
N VAL A 73 3.90 10.94 10.66
CA VAL A 73 3.13 9.77 11.11
C VAL A 73 2.10 10.21 12.14
N SER A 74 0.83 9.90 11.93
CA SER A 74 -0.25 10.18 12.88
C SER A 74 -0.83 8.89 13.43
N ARG A 75 -1.06 8.82 14.75
CA ARG A 75 -1.75 7.70 15.39
C ARG A 75 -3.25 7.86 15.25
N VAL A 76 -3.94 6.75 15.05
CA VAL A 76 -5.39 6.64 15.16
C VAL A 76 -5.67 5.98 16.51
N GLU A 77 -6.22 6.75 17.44
CA GLU A 77 -6.55 6.29 18.79
C GLU A 77 -8.02 5.90 18.89
N GLU A 78 -8.86 6.55 18.07
CA GLU A 78 -10.29 6.29 18.00
C GLU A 78 -10.78 6.26 16.55
N MET A 79 -11.86 5.54 16.31
CA MET A 79 -12.59 5.55 15.04
C MET A 79 -14.07 5.77 15.30
N CYS A 80 -14.63 6.80 14.70
CA CYS A 80 -16.07 7.08 14.70
C CYS A 80 -16.65 6.76 13.33
N ILE A 81 -17.59 5.82 13.30
CA ILE A 81 -18.29 5.38 12.08
C ILE A 81 -19.74 5.81 12.17
N PHE A 82 -20.22 6.46 11.12
CA PHE A 82 -21.60 6.91 10.99
C PHE A 82 -22.29 6.18 9.84
N GLY A 83 -23.56 5.87 10.01
CA GLY A 83 -24.43 5.40 8.93
C GLY A 83 -24.99 6.55 8.10
N ASP A 84 -25.97 6.24 7.24
CA ASP A 84 -26.76 7.25 6.50
C ASP A 84 -27.54 8.19 7.44
N ASP A 85 -27.89 7.69 8.62
CA ASP A 85 -28.50 8.44 9.70
C ASP A 85 -27.41 8.85 10.71
N ILE A 86 -27.30 10.13 11.01
CA ILE A 86 -26.33 10.69 11.97
C ILE A 86 -26.50 10.10 13.39
N GLN A 87 -27.66 9.55 13.72
CA GLN A 87 -27.91 8.88 14.99
C GLN A 87 -27.29 7.46 15.03
N SER A 88 -27.04 6.87 13.87
CA SER A 88 -26.40 5.55 13.74
C SER A 88 -24.89 5.71 13.80
N GLN A 89 -24.35 5.60 15.02
CA GLN A 89 -22.92 5.75 15.29
C GLN A 89 -22.34 4.49 15.92
N LEU A 90 -21.13 4.11 15.49
CA LEU A 90 -20.30 3.07 16.08
C LEU A 90 -18.92 3.63 16.38
N GLY A 91 -18.47 3.50 17.62
CA GLY A 91 -17.14 3.92 18.06
C GLY A 91 -16.22 2.74 18.31
N PHE A 92 -14.95 2.90 18.01
CA PHE A 92 -13.86 2.02 18.43
C PHE A 92 -12.82 2.86 19.14
N SER A 93 -12.35 2.42 20.29
CA SER A 93 -11.31 3.07 21.06
C SER A 93 -10.15 2.10 21.30
N ALA A 94 -8.93 2.55 21.02
CA ALA A 94 -7.73 1.79 21.35
C ALA A 94 -7.63 1.55 22.85
N TYR A 95 -7.97 2.55 23.65
CA TYR A 95 -7.95 2.47 25.11
C TYR A 95 -8.91 1.38 25.64
N GLU A 96 -10.14 1.35 25.16
CA GLU A 96 -11.12 0.31 25.54
C GLU A 96 -10.71 -1.08 25.10
N ALA A 97 -9.98 -1.19 23.97
CA ALA A 97 -9.44 -2.45 23.47
C ALA A 97 -8.11 -2.87 24.14
N GLY A 98 -7.56 -2.07 25.07
CA GLY A 98 -6.26 -2.31 25.70
C GLY A 98 -5.08 -2.19 24.72
N LEU A 99 -5.25 -1.41 23.65
CA LEU A 99 -4.24 -1.15 22.63
C LEU A 99 -3.65 0.26 22.81
N ARG A 100 -2.49 0.51 22.22
CA ARG A 100 -1.89 1.85 22.18
C ARG A 100 -2.51 2.70 21.07
N GLU A 101 -2.80 2.08 19.94
CA GLU A 101 -3.38 2.70 18.76
C GLU A 101 -4.15 1.65 17.92
N LEU A 102 -5.11 2.10 17.13
CA LEU A 102 -5.84 1.26 16.17
C LEU A 102 -5.10 1.15 14.84
N ALA A 103 -4.44 2.22 14.41
CA ALA A 103 -3.66 2.31 13.18
C ALA A 103 -2.70 3.51 13.22
N PHE A 104 -1.86 3.61 12.19
CA PHE A 104 -1.05 4.78 11.89
C PHE A 104 -1.39 5.30 10.50
N ILE A 105 -1.60 6.59 10.34
CA ILE A 105 -1.74 7.21 9.03
C ILE A 105 -0.36 7.68 8.58
N VAL A 106 0.08 7.17 7.43
CA VAL A 106 1.40 7.46 6.86
C VAL A 106 1.26 7.74 5.37
N GLU A 107 1.98 8.71 4.86
CA GLU A 107 2.01 9.04 3.44
C GLU A 107 2.73 7.95 2.63
N ASN A 108 2.21 7.67 1.43
CA ASN A 108 2.83 6.72 0.51
C ASN A 108 4.29 7.09 0.20
N ARG A 109 4.56 8.38 -0.07
CA ARG A 109 5.90 8.87 -0.39
C ARG A 109 6.89 8.65 0.75
N GLU A 110 6.45 8.83 2.00
CA GLU A 110 7.32 8.65 3.16
C GLU A 110 7.69 7.16 3.35
N LEU A 111 6.72 6.26 3.21
CA LEU A 111 6.98 4.81 3.22
C LEU A 111 7.91 4.39 2.08
N GLN A 112 7.66 4.87 0.86
CA GLN A 112 8.52 4.56 -0.29
C GLN A 112 9.93 5.07 -0.09
N ARG A 113 10.10 6.31 0.43
CA ARG A 113 11.41 6.90 0.70
C ARG A 113 12.19 6.05 1.70
N ALA A 114 11.58 5.69 2.82
CA ALA A 114 12.23 4.90 3.86
C ALA A 114 12.62 3.51 3.37
N LEU A 115 11.73 2.82 2.66
CA LEU A 115 11.99 1.51 2.05
C LEU A 115 13.11 1.59 1.01
N TRP A 116 13.06 2.58 0.12
CA TRP A 116 14.06 2.75 -0.93
C TRP A 116 15.44 3.07 -0.35
N HIS A 117 15.51 3.87 0.70
CA HIS A 117 16.76 4.14 1.42
C HIS A 117 17.33 2.86 2.04
N ALA A 118 16.50 2.08 2.75
CA ALA A 118 16.91 0.84 3.39
C ALA A 118 17.40 -0.24 2.40
N LEU A 119 16.85 -0.27 1.17
CA LEU A 119 17.30 -1.16 0.10
C LEU A 119 18.73 -0.85 -0.36
N HIS A 120 19.16 0.41 -0.27
CA HIS A 120 20.50 0.85 -0.69
C HIS A 120 21.51 0.90 0.47
N ASP A 121 21.06 0.61 1.69
CA ASP A 121 21.92 0.53 2.87
C ASP A 121 22.49 -0.89 3.01
N GLY A 122 23.64 -1.11 2.36
CA GLY A 122 24.37 -2.38 2.35
C GLY A 122 24.14 -3.22 1.08
N SER A 123 25.04 -4.19 0.85
CA SER A 123 25.21 -4.90 -0.42
C SER A 123 24.45 -6.23 -0.53
N ALA A 124 23.54 -6.57 0.39
CA ALA A 124 22.92 -7.90 0.44
C ALA A 124 21.78 -8.09 -0.58
N ILE A 125 21.27 -7.00 -1.19
CA ILE A 125 20.21 -7.03 -2.20
C ILE A 125 20.74 -6.35 -3.46
N GLU A 126 20.74 -7.06 -4.58
CA GLU A 126 21.04 -6.45 -5.87
C GLU A 126 19.81 -5.73 -6.41
N VAL A 127 19.80 -4.38 -6.30
CA VAL A 127 18.73 -3.54 -6.83
C VAL A 127 19.01 -3.22 -8.30
N ILE A 128 18.18 -3.74 -9.19
CA ILE A 128 18.28 -3.58 -10.63
C ILE A 128 17.19 -2.59 -11.09
N ALA A 129 17.51 -1.32 -11.09
CA ALA A 129 16.58 -0.23 -11.40
C ALA A 129 17.31 0.98 -12.03
N PRO A 130 16.75 1.59 -13.10
CA PRO A 130 15.53 1.17 -13.81
C PRO A 130 15.75 -0.06 -14.69
N ALA A 131 14.86 -1.05 -14.66
CA ALA A 131 14.90 -2.22 -15.51
C ALA A 131 13.50 -2.79 -15.78
N THR A 132 13.17 -3.01 -17.04
CA THR A 132 11.93 -3.65 -17.46
C THR A 132 12.11 -5.14 -17.66
N CYS A 133 11.09 -5.93 -17.36
CA CYS A 133 11.06 -7.36 -17.64
C CYS A 133 10.55 -7.61 -19.06
N ARG A 134 11.17 -8.57 -19.79
CA ARG A 134 10.85 -8.91 -21.17
C ARG A 134 10.20 -10.29 -21.30
N ALA A 135 10.78 -11.29 -20.64
CA ALA A 135 10.27 -12.66 -20.67
C ALA A 135 10.52 -13.38 -19.34
N LEU A 136 9.61 -14.26 -18.97
CA LEU A 136 9.70 -15.12 -17.79
C LEU A 136 9.51 -16.57 -18.25
N THR A 137 10.50 -17.43 -17.98
CA THR A 137 10.41 -18.87 -18.23
C THR A 137 10.52 -19.60 -16.90
N LEU A 138 9.51 -20.39 -16.57
CA LEU A 138 9.45 -21.22 -15.39
C LEU A 138 9.63 -22.67 -15.77
N THR A 139 10.58 -23.36 -15.13
CA THR A 139 10.80 -24.80 -15.27
C THR A 139 10.66 -25.46 -13.91
N VAL A 140 10.72 -26.78 -13.85
CA VAL A 140 10.71 -27.51 -12.57
C VAL A 140 11.97 -27.17 -11.73
N GLU A 141 13.08 -26.86 -12.39
CA GLU A 141 14.38 -26.69 -11.75
C GLU A 141 14.69 -25.22 -11.40
N SER A 142 14.22 -24.26 -12.22
CA SER A 142 14.58 -22.84 -12.10
C SER A 142 13.61 -21.90 -12.76
N ALA A 143 13.67 -20.64 -12.37
CA ALA A 143 13.06 -19.52 -13.06
C ALA A 143 14.11 -18.70 -13.79
N ARG A 144 13.83 -18.30 -15.03
CA ARG A 144 14.68 -17.44 -15.87
C ARG A 144 13.90 -16.17 -16.22
N LEU A 145 14.46 -15.02 -15.84
CA LEU A 145 13.94 -13.69 -16.12
C LEU A 145 14.83 -12.97 -17.11
N GLU A 146 14.29 -12.57 -18.27
CA GLU A 146 14.98 -11.74 -19.25
C GLU A 146 14.58 -10.28 -19.04
N LEU A 147 15.58 -9.39 -19.00
CA LEU A 147 15.36 -7.96 -18.88
C LEU A 147 15.35 -7.28 -20.25
N GLY A 148 14.77 -6.08 -20.30
CA GLY A 148 14.67 -5.29 -21.53
C GLY A 148 16.02 -4.85 -22.10
N ASP A 149 17.05 -4.79 -21.29
CA ASP A 149 18.44 -4.47 -21.69
C ASP A 149 19.25 -5.69 -22.17
N GLY A 150 18.65 -6.86 -22.23
CA GLY A 150 19.25 -8.10 -22.72
C GLY A 150 19.91 -8.96 -21.63
N ARG A 151 19.99 -8.50 -20.38
CA ARG A 151 20.46 -9.34 -19.26
C ARG A 151 19.47 -10.47 -19.00
N THR A 152 20.01 -11.61 -18.60
CA THR A 152 19.22 -12.78 -18.16
C THR A 152 19.61 -13.14 -16.74
N LEU A 153 18.62 -13.28 -15.87
CA LEU A 153 18.79 -13.63 -14.47
C LEU A 153 18.16 -15.00 -14.20
N HIS A 154 18.84 -15.83 -13.41
CA HIS A 154 18.36 -17.16 -13.03
C HIS A 154 18.17 -17.24 -11.51
N ALA A 155 17.01 -17.75 -11.08
CA ALA A 155 16.70 -17.90 -9.66
C ALA A 155 15.97 -19.20 -9.35
N ARG A 156 15.94 -19.58 -8.07
CA ARG A 156 15.12 -20.69 -7.57
C ARG A 156 13.66 -20.28 -7.45
N LEU A 157 13.39 -19.00 -7.18
CA LEU A 157 12.05 -18.44 -7.02
C LEU A 157 11.97 -17.04 -7.64
N VAL A 158 10.90 -16.75 -8.36
CA VAL A 158 10.51 -15.39 -8.74
C VAL A 158 9.29 -15.00 -7.93
N VAL A 159 9.28 -13.78 -7.37
CA VAL A 159 8.13 -13.22 -6.67
C VAL A 159 7.62 -12.01 -7.45
N GLY A 160 6.36 -12.07 -7.88
CA GLY A 160 5.65 -10.95 -8.48
C GLY A 160 5.07 -10.05 -7.38
N ALA A 161 5.61 -8.83 -7.28
CA ALA A 161 5.16 -7.73 -6.40
C ALA A 161 4.93 -6.45 -7.21
N ASP A 162 4.62 -6.59 -8.50
CA ASP A 162 4.59 -5.57 -9.55
C ASP A 162 3.19 -4.93 -9.74
N GLY A 163 2.35 -5.01 -8.71
CA GLY A 163 1.12 -4.26 -8.62
C GLY A 163 -0.08 -4.89 -9.33
N ALA A 164 -1.19 -4.15 -9.36
CA ALA A 164 -2.49 -4.64 -9.82
C ALA A 164 -2.48 -5.15 -11.27
N ASP A 165 -1.71 -4.51 -12.14
CA ASP A 165 -1.58 -4.90 -13.55
C ASP A 165 -0.35 -5.81 -13.78
N SER A 166 -0.06 -6.70 -12.82
CA SER A 166 1.13 -7.55 -12.76
C SER A 166 1.48 -8.22 -14.09
N TRP A 167 2.66 -7.88 -14.59
CA TRP A 167 3.30 -8.52 -15.72
C TRP A 167 3.72 -9.95 -15.38
N VAL A 168 4.27 -10.18 -14.19
CA VAL A 168 4.70 -11.51 -13.71
C VAL A 168 3.52 -12.48 -13.71
N ARG A 169 2.37 -12.07 -13.16
CA ARG A 169 1.14 -12.84 -13.16
C ARG A 169 0.71 -13.22 -14.59
N THR A 170 0.76 -12.25 -15.49
CA THR A 170 0.38 -12.43 -16.90
C THR A 170 1.32 -13.42 -17.61
N GLN A 171 2.63 -13.30 -17.41
CA GLN A 171 3.61 -14.21 -18.01
C GLN A 171 3.48 -15.64 -17.47
N ALA A 172 3.09 -15.79 -16.22
CA ALA A 172 2.85 -17.10 -15.60
C ALA A 172 1.50 -17.73 -16.03
N GLY A 173 0.69 -17.05 -16.82
CA GLY A 173 -0.64 -17.54 -17.25
C GLY A 173 -1.65 -17.68 -16.09
N ILE A 174 -1.40 -17.00 -14.96
CA ILE A 174 -2.30 -17.07 -13.80
C ILE A 174 -3.54 -16.21 -14.07
N ALA A 175 -4.70 -16.88 -14.10
CA ALA A 175 -5.98 -16.22 -14.31
C ALA A 175 -6.33 -15.32 -13.12
N VAL A 176 -6.94 -14.18 -13.44
CA VAL A 176 -7.41 -13.20 -12.47
C VAL A 176 -8.91 -12.99 -12.63
N ASP A 177 -9.64 -13.06 -11.52
CA ASP A 177 -11.03 -12.68 -11.45
C ASP A 177 -11.09 -11.19 -11.09
N MET A 178 -11.49 -10.35 -12.04
CA MET A 178 -11.64 -8.91 -11.83
C MET A 178 -13.11 -8.53 -11.78
N ARG A 179 -13.46 -7.71 -10.78
CA ARG A 179 -14.76 -7.07 -10.68
C ARG A 179 -14.57 -5.57 -10.45
N ALA A 180 -14.98 -4.78 -11.41
CA ALA A 180 -15.03 -3.33 -11.22
C ALA A 180 -16.10 -2.99 -10.18
N TYR A 181 -15.75 -2.23 -9.17
CA TYR A 181 -16.74 -1.68 -8.23
C TYR A 181 -17.57 -0.56 -8.87
N ARG A 182 -17.15 -0.03 -10.01
CA ARG A 182 -17.67 1.20 -10.64
C ARG A 182 -17.63 2.36 -9.65
N GLN A 183 -16.60 2.38 -8.84
CA GLN A 183 -16.31 3.42 -7.85
C GLN A 183 -14.88 3.91 -8.02
N THR A 184 -14.69 5.15 -7.63
CA THR A 184 -13.39 5.82 -7.62
C THR A 184 -13.19 6.45 -6.25
N ALA A 185 -12.01 6.30 -5.68
CA ALA A 185 -11.61 7.02 -4.47
C ALA A 185 -11.07 8.39 -4.87
N VAL A 186 -11.70 9.45 -4.42
CA VAL A 186 -11.20 10.83 -4.50
C VAL A 186 -10.49 11.13 -3.19
N VAL A 187 -9.25 11.61 -3.27
CA VAL A 187 -8.41 11.92 -2.10
C VAL A 187 -7.94 13.37 -2.15
N ALA A 188 -7.88 14.01 -0.99
CA ALA A 188 -7.31 15.34 -0.81
C ALA A 188 -6.98 15.55 0.68
N ASN A 189 -6.08 16.48 1.00
CA ASN A 189 -5.75 16.82 2.38
C ASN A 189 -6.30 18.21 2.73
N PHE A 190 -6.75 18.35 3.97
CA PHE A 190 -7.35 19.59 4.48
C PHE A 190 -6.72 19.99 5.82
N ALA A 191 -6.55 21.29 6.03
CA ALA A 191 -6.41 21.85 7.38
C ALA A 191 -7.81 21.99 8.00
N VAL A 192 -7.90 21.80 9.31
CA VAL A 192 -9.15 21.77 10.07
C VAL A 192 -9.10 22.78 11.23
N ALA A 193 -10.24 23.43 11.49
CA ALA A 193 -10.33 24.41 12.59
C ALA A 193 -10.47 23.76 13.97
N LYS A 194 -11.04 22.55 14.06
CA LYS A 194 -11.15 21.80 15.30
C LYS A 194 -10.18 20.62 15.30
N PRO A 195 -9.38 20.42 16.35
CA PRO A 195 -8.41 19.33 16.42
C PRO A 195 -9.10 17.96 16.33
N HIS A 196 -8.60 17.09 15.47
CA HIS A 196 -9.13 15.71 15.29
C HIS A 196 -8.78 14.77 16.47
N ARG A 197 -7.81 15.09 17.32
CA ARG A 197 -7.42 14.33 18.53
C ARG A 197 -7.13 12.84 18.28
N GLY A 198 -6.54 12.50 17.14
CA GLY A 198 -6.28 11.10 16.78
C GLY A 198 -7.51 10.30 16.35
N VAL A 199 -8.68 10.94 16.15
CA VAL A 199 -9.90 10.28 15.71
C VAL A 199 -9.95 10.18 14.20
N ALA A 200 -10.16 8.97 13.68
CA ALA A 200 -10.53 8.73 12.29
C ALA A 200 -12.08 8.72 12.17
N TYR A 201 -12.60 9.48 11.25
CA TYR A 201 -14.04 9.56 11.00
C TYR A 201 -14.38 8.84 9.70
N GLN A 202 -15.52 8.13 9.66
CA GLN A 202 -16.00 7.45 8.47
C GLN A 202 -17.52 7.51 8.38
N TRP A 203 -18.04 7.88 7.22
CA TRP A 203 -19.48 7.95 6.93
C TRP A 203 -19.82 6.96 5.83
N PHE A 204 -20.69 6.00 6.13
CA PHE A 204 -21.31 5.13 5.15
C PHE A 204 -22.57 5.81 4.62
N ARG A 205 -22.48 6.34 3.42
CA ARG A 205 -23.49 7.16 2.77
C ARG A 205 -24.07 6.39 1.57
N ARG A 206 -25.25 6.81 1.10
CA ARG A 206 -25.86 6.25 -0.12
C ARG A 206 -25.02 6.46 -1.37
N ASP A 207 -24.26 7.55 -1.42
CA ASP A 207 -23.36 7.91 -2.52
C ASP A 207 -21.95 7.36 -2.37
N GLY A 208 -21.67 6.58 -1.33
CA GLY A 208 -20.36 5.96 -1.11
C GLY A 208 -19.88 6.04 0.34
N VAL A 209 -18.58 6.02 0.52
CA VAL A 209 -17.94 6.06 1.84
C VAL A 209 -16.97 7.23 1.90
N LEU A 210 -17.22 8.18 2.78
CA LEU A 210 -16.29 9.27 3.09
C LEU A 210 -15.51 8.92 4.36
N ALA A 211 -14.19 9.07 4.32
CA ALA A 211 -13.33 8.99 5.49
C ALA A 211 -12.51 10.28 5.64
N LEU A 212 -12.34 10.74 6.87
CA LEU A 212 -11.38 11.77 7.27
C LEU A 212 -10.38 11.12 8.23
N LEU A 213 -9.14 11.00 7.79
CA LEU A 213 -8.07 10.33 8.50
C LEU A 213 -7.14 11.36 9.13
N PRO A 214 -6.77 11.24 10.44
CA PRO A 214 -5.94 12.22 11.10
C PRO A 214 -4.52 12.22 10.51
N LEU A 215 -4.01 13.40 10.18
CA LEU A 215 -2.62 13.67 9.86
C LEU A 215 -1.97 14.46 11.00
N PRO A 216 -0.63 14.52 11.08
CA PRO A 216 0.06 15.33 12.09
C PRO A 216 -0.39 16.79 12.08
N GLY A 217 -0.53 17.36 13.27
CA GLY A 217 -1.06 18.71 13.45
C GLY A 217 -2.56 18.78 13.29
N GLU A 218 -3.05 19.90 12.81
CA GLU A 218 -4.48 20.14 12.54
C GLU A 218 -4.81 19.85 11.07
N LEU A 219 -4.42 18.66 10.59
CA LEU A 219 -4.62 18.22 9.21
C LEU A 219 -5.38 16.91 9.17
N VAL A 220 -6.14 16.71 8.10
CA VAL A 220 -6.78 15.42 7.77
C VAL A 220 -6.60 15.06 6.30
N SER A 221 -6.53 13.77 6.04
CA SER A 221 -6.63 13.22 4.68
C SER A 221 -8.03 12.69 4.43
N MET A 222 -8.67 13.22 3.41
CA MET A 222 -9.97 12.74 2.91
C MET A 222 -9.75 11.55 1.95
N VAL A 223 -10.56 10.52 2.14
CA VAL A 223 -10.74 9.43 1.16
C VAL A 223 -12.25 9.28 0.92
N TRP A 224 -12.73 9.67 -0.26
CA TRP A 224 -14.12 9.55 -0.64
C TRP A 224 -14.30 8.52 -1.75
N SER A 225 -14.66 7.30 -1.37
CA SER A 225 -15.00 6.23 -2.31
C SER A 225 -16.43 6.40 -2.77
N THR A 226 -16.64 6.73 -4.04
CA THR A 226 -17.96 7.05 -4.59
C THR A 226 -18.13 6.55 -6.03
N ALA A 227 -19.36 6.57 -6.55
CA ALA A 227 -19.62 6.22 -7.95
C ALA A 227 -18.79 7.09 -8.91
N GLU A 228 -18.38 6.52 -10.03
CA GLU A 228 -17.47 7.15 -10.99
C GLU A 228 -17.95 8.54 -11.43
N GLU A 229 -19.27 8.68 -11.71
CA GLU A 229 -19.87 9.97 -12.11
C GLU A 229 -19.71 11.04 -11.01
N ASN A 230 -19.93 10.67 -9.75
CA ASN A 230 -19.78 11.60 -8.62
C ASN A 230 -18.28 11.93 -8.39
N ALA A 231 -17.39 10.95 -8.55
CA ALA A 231 -15.96 11.19 -8.47
C ALA A 231 -15.49 12.20 -9.52
N GLN A 232 -15.93 12.05 -10.77
CA GLN A 232 -15.65 13.02 -11.85
C GLN A 232 -16.17 14.41 -11.49
N ARG A 233 -17.39 14.50 -10.95
CA ARG A 233 -17.95 15.79 -10.48
C ARG A 233 -17.06 16.41 -9.39
N LEU A 234 -16.65 15.63 -8.37
CA LEU A 234 -15.80 16.13 -7.29
C LEU A 234 -14.45 16.68 -7.80
N LEU A 235 -13.88 16.05 -8.84
CA LEU A 235 -12.61 16.48 -9.44
C LEU A 235 -12.73 17.79 -10.25
N THR A 236 -13.92 18.15 -10.71
CA THR A 236 -14.16 19.39 -11.46
C THR A 236 -14.55 20.58 -10.59
N LEU A 237 -14.78 20.36 -9.29
CA LEU A 237 -15.12 21.41 -8.34
C LEU A 237 -13.93 22.38 -8.14
N THR A 238 -14.25 23.64 -7.94
CA THR A 238 -13.28 24.60 -7.41
C THR A 238 -12.89 24.22 -5.97
N PRO A 239 -11.73 24.66 -5.47
CA PRO A 239 -11.33 24.43 -4.08
C PRO A 239 -12.42 24.77 -3.04
N ALA A 240 -13.09 25.91 -3.21
CA ALA A 240 -14.16 26.34 -2.29
C ALA A 240 -15.40 25.42 -2.34
N GLU A 241 -15.78 24.98 -3.55
CA GLU A 241 -16.91 24.06 -3.73
C GLU A 241 -16.59 22.67 -3.15
N LEU A 242 -15.36 22.17 -3.35
CA LEU A 242 -14.93 20.88 -2.76
C LEU A 242 -14.94 20.95 -1.23
N VAL A 243 -14.40 22.03 -0.65
CA VAL A 243 -14.44 22.28 0.81
C VAL A 243 -15.90 22.25 1.30
N ALA A 244 -16.80 22.97 0.68
CA ALA A 244 -18.22 23.00 1.05
C ALA A 244 -18.88 21.62 0.96
N GLN A 245 -18.56 20.84 -0.08
CA GLN A 245 -19.08 19.47 -0.24
C GLN A 245 -18.58 18.53 0.85
N VAL A 246 -17.27 18.59 1.20
CA VAL A 246 -16.69 17.76 2.25
C VAL A 246 -17.22 18.15 3.63
N ALA A 247 -17.31 19.45 3.93
CA ALA A 247 -17.86 19.97 5.18
C ALA A 247 -19.31 19.49 5.39
N ALA A 248 -20.17 19.67 4.39
CA ALA A 248 -21.55 19.18 4.44
C ALA A 248 -21.64 17.66 4.57
N ALA A 249 -20.80 16.91 3.85
CA ALA A 249 -20.78 15.44 3.88
C ALA A 249 -20.26 14.88 5.21
N SER A 250 -19.41 15.62 5.93
CA SER A 250 -18.85 15.28 7.24
C SER A 250 -19.60 15.97 8.42
N HIS A 251 -20.72 16.62 8.14
CA HIS A 251 -21.53 17.33 9.16
C HIS A 251 -20.71 18.33 9.99
N ASP A 252 -19.74 19.01 9.38
CA ASP A 252 -18.88 20.03 10.00
C ASP A 252 -18.18 19.55 11.30
N VAL A 253 -17.96 18.25 11.44
CA VAL A 253 -17.41 17.64 12.68
C VAL A 253 -16.07 18.26 13.09
N LEU A 254 -15.24 18.63 12.11
CA LEU A 254 -13.93 19.25 12.30
C LEU A 254 -13.93 20.78 12.06
N GLY A 255 -15.10 21.38 11.93
CA GLY A 255 -15.28 22.81 11.71
C GLY A 255 -14.86 23.23 10.30
N GLU A 256 -14.36 24.47 10.17
CA GLU A 256 -13.92 25.00 8.90
C GLU A 256 -12.77 24.18 8.32
N LEU A 257 -12.85 23.90 7.02
CA LEU A 257 -11.85 23.15 6.25
C LEU A 257 -11.13 24.07 5.26
N ASN A 258 -9.83 23.86 5.09
CA ASN A 258 -9.01 24.52 4.07
C ASN A 258 -8.26 23.49 3.25
N LEU A 259 -8.42 23.51 1.93
CA LEU A 259 -7.78 22.55 1.02
C LEU A 259 -6.26 22.77 0.99
N ILE A 260 -5.48 21.70 1.24
CA ILE A 260 -4.01 21.71 1.24
C ILE A 260 -3.43 21.09 -0.02
N THR A 261 -4.02 19.99 -0.50
CA THR A 261 -3.57 19.31 -1.73
C THR A 261 -4.70 19.28 -2.76
N PRO A 262 -4.37 19.39 -4.07
CA PRO A 262 -5.37 19.15 -5.10
C PRO A 262 -6.04 17.77 -4.94
N ALA A 263 -7.30 17.67 -5.34
CA ALA A 263 -7.97 16.39 -5.39
C ALA A 263 -7.32 15.48 -6.44
N ALA A 264 -7.09 14.22 -6.07
CA ALA A 264 -6.62 13.16 -6.95
C ALA A 264 -7.59 11.97 -6.90
N ALA A 265 -7.59 11.13 -7.93
CA ALA A 265 -8.53 10.02 -8.02
C ALA A 265 -7.85 8.69 -8.35
N PHE A 266 -8.36 7.62 -7.74
CA PHE A 266 -7.88 6.25 -7.92
C PHE A 266 -9.07 5.33 -8.17
N PRO A 267 -9.14 4.66 -9.37
CA PRO A 267 -10.19 3.69 -9.65
C PRO A 267 -10.15 2.51 -8.69
N LEU A 268 -11.33 2.09 -8.20
CA LEU A 268 -11.45 0.97 -7.27
C LEU A 268 -11.87 -0.29 -8.02
N ARG A 269 -11.10 -1.36 -7.82
CA ARG A 269 -11.39 -2.66 -8.42
C ARG A 269 -11.16 -3.77 -7.39
N LEU A 270 -12.00 -4.79 -7.43
CA LEU A 270 -11.73 -6.06 -6.77
C LEU A 270 -10.97 -6.93 -7.74
N GLN A 271 -9.84 -7.43 -7.31
CA GLN A 271 -9.04 -8.37 -8.07
C GLN A 271 -8.63 -9.52 -7.16
N ARG A 272 -8.81 -10.73 -7.62
CA ARG A 272 -8.37 -11.93 -6.92
C ARG A 272 -7.80 -12.91 -7.93
N VAL A 273 -6.65 -13.47 -7.63
CA VAL A 273 -6.12 -14.61 -8.38
C VAL A 273 -6.65 -15.89 -7.79
N ARG A 274 -6.81 -16.92 -8.61
CA ARG A 274 -7.21 -18.26 -8.16
C ARG A 274 -6.07 -19.01 -7.49
N GLN A 275 -4.84 -18.66 -7.85
CA GLN A 275 -3.63 -19.34 -7.40
C GLN A 275 -2.55 -18.29 -7.10
N LEU A 276 -2.09 -18.26 -5.86
CA LEU A 276 -1.03 -17.33 -5.40
C LEU A 276 0.37 -17.84 -5.70
N VAL A 277 0.52 -19.14 -5.89
CA VAL A 277 1.80 -19.81 -6.07
C VAL A 277 1.74 -20.79 -7.24
N ALA A 278 2.84 -20.91 -7.95
CA ALA A 278 3.10 -21.93 -8.95
C ALA A 278 4.54 -22.43 -8.78
N PRO A 279 4.96 -23.51 -9.43
CA PRO A 279 6.35 -23.92 -9.38
C PRO A 279 7.28 -22.74 -9.72
N ARG A 280 8.21 -22.43 -8.82
CA ARG A 280 9.19 -21.33 -8.95
C ARG A 280 8.58 -19.92 -8.99
N LEU A 281 7.33 -19.76 -8.58
CA LEU A 281 6.63 -18.48 -8.60
C LEU A 281 5.76 -18.27 -7.36
N ALA A 282 5.78 -17.06 -6.82
CA ALA A 282 4.80 -16.57 -5.85
C ALA A 282 4.33 -15.16 -6.25
N LEU A 283 3.09 -14.81 -5.90
CA LEU A 283 2.53 -13.46 -6.07
C LEU A 283 2.19 -12.89 -4.70
N VAL A 284 2.49 -11.60 -4.48
CA VAL A 284 2.22 -10.88 -3.23
C VAL A 284 1.63 -9.50 -3.51
N GLY A 285 0.90 -8.96 -2.54
CA GLY A 285 0.30 -7.64 -2.63
C GLY A 285 -0.71 -7.51 -3.78
N ASP A 286 -0.74 -6.35 -4.42
CA ASP A 286 -1.70 -6.05 -5.49
C ASP A 286 -1.53 -6.96 -6.72
N ALA A 287 -0.38 -7.61 -6.91
CA ALA A 287 -0.20 -8.62 -7.95
C ALA A 287 -1.06 -9.86 -7.69
N ALA A 288 -1.30 -10.20 -6.44
CA ALA A 288 -2.09 -11.33 -5.97
C ALA A 288 -3.56 -10.97 -5.76
N HIS A 289 -3.83 -9.84 -5.12
CA HIS A 289 -5.17 -9.41 -4.73
C HIS A 289 -5.24 -7.89 -4.58
N ASN A 290 -6.31 -7.31 -5.07
CA ASN A 290 -6.64 -5.91 -4.82
C ASN A 290 -8.04 -5.86 -4.22
N VAL A 291 -8.18 -5.24 -3.06
CA VAL A 291 -9.43 -5.17 -2.30
C VAL A 291 -9.90 -3.73 -2.18
N HIS A 292 -11.19 -3.55 -1.88
CA HIS A 292 -11.73 -2.22 -1.62
C HIS A 292 -10.97 -1.57 -0.44
N PRO A 293 -10.59 -0.28 -0.54
CA PRO A 293 -9.78 0.42 0.47
C PRO A 293 -10.51 0.72 1.79
N LEU A 294 -11.57 0.01 2.12
CA LEU A 294 -12.25 0.12 3.41
C LEU A 294 -11.24 -0.11 4.53
N ALA A 295 -11.12 0.86 5.42
CA ALA A 295 -10.18 0.87 6.54
C ALA A 295 -8.70 0.65 6.15
N GLY A 296 -8.29 1.01 4.93
CA GLY A 296 -6.89 0.95 4.48
C GLY A 296 -6.29 -0.46 4.42
N GLN A 297 -7.11 -1.50 4.22
CA GLN A 297 -6.67 -2.89 4.35
C GLN A 297 -5.76 -3.40 3.23
N GLY A 298 -5.77 -2.79 2.03
CA GLY A 298 -5.04 -3.31 0.87
C GLY A 298 -3.53 -3.49 1.13
N VAL A 299 -2.84 -2.44 1.53
CA VAL A 299 -1.40 -2.50 1.80
C VAL A 299 -1.05 -3.41 2.98
N ASN A 300 -1.90 -3.44 4.02
CA ASN A 300 -1.69 -4.30 5.18
C ASN A 300 -1.78 -5.78 4.82
N LEU A 301 -2.67 -6.14 3.89
CA LEU A 301 -2.77 -7.49 3.37
C LEU A 301 -1.49 -7.85 2.61
N GLY A 302 -0.97 -6.96 1.77
CA GLY A 302 0.30 -7.15 1.08
C GLY A 302 1.51 -7.32 2.02
N PHE A 303 1.57 -6.57 3.13
CA PHE A 303 2.60 -6.78 4.15
C PHE A 303 2.46 -8.13 4.88
N ARG A 304 1.22 -8.61 5.06
CA ARG A 304 0.99 -9.97 5.58
C ARG A 304 1.48 -11.04 4.62
N ASP A 305 1.20 -10.89 3.32
CA ASP A 305 1.73 -11.80 2.29
C ASP A 305 3.27 -11.86 2.36
N ALA A 306 3.92 -10.69 2.39
CA ALA A 306 5.38 -10.61 2.48
C ALA A 306 5.90 -11.33 3.75
N ARG A 307 5.30 -11.06 4.91
CA ARG A 307 5.67 -11.69 6.18
C ARG A 307 5.49 -13.21 6.14
N GLU A 308 4.35 -13.70 5.68
CA GLU A 308 4.05 -15.13 5.60
C GLU A 308 5.00 -15.84 4.61
N LEU A 309 5.26 -15.22 3.45
CA LEU A 309 6.21 -15.76 2.48
C LEU A 309 7.63 -15.86 3.07
N VAL A 310 8.08 -14.83 3.81
CA VAL A 310 9.37 -14.88 4.54
C VAL A 310 9.40 -16.05 5.51
N GLN A 311 8.37 -16.24 6.32
CA GLN A 311 8.30 -17.33 7.29
C GLN A 311 8.38 -18.70 6.61
N VAL A 312 7.64 -18.90 5.54
CA VAL A 312 7.65 -20.15 4.76
C VAL A 312 9.02 -20.40 4.15
N LEU A 313 9.64 -19.39 3.55
CA LEU A 313 10.97 -19.51 2.95
C LEU A 313 12.02 -19.84 4.00
N MET A 314 12.03 -19.14 5.13
CA MET A 314 12.98 -19.39 6.23
C MET A 314 12.88 -20.82 6.78
N GLN A 315 11.67 -21.38 6.88
CA GLN A 315 11.45 -22.74 7.34
C GLN A 315 11.89 -23.80 6.31
N ARG A 316 11.70 -23.50 5.01
CA ARG A 316 11.93 -24.46 3.95
C ARG A 316 13.29 -24.36 3.29
N TRP A 317 13.96 -23.22 3.39
CA TRP A 317 15.22 -22.95 2.67
C TRP A 317 16.34 -23.93 2.97
N PRO A 318 16.51 -24.48 4.18
CA PRO A 318 17.50 -25.52 4.46
C PRO A 318 17.18 -26.86 3.78
N GLN A 319 15.95 -27.03 3.27
CA GLN A 319 15.55 -28.25 2.56
C GLN A 319 15.99 -28.15 1.07
N THR A 320 16.20 -29.29 0.45
CA THR A 320 16.84 -29.39 -0.87
C THR A 320 15.99 -28.78 -2.00
N ASP A 321 14.70 -28.64 -1.82
CA ASP A 321 13.77 -28.02 -2.76
C ASP A 321 12.76 -27.12 -2.05
N CYS A 322 12.80 -25.83 -2.35
CA CYS A 322 11.94 -24.79 -1.82
C CYS A 322 11.08 -24.10 -2.89
N GLY A 323 11.00 -24.68 -4.09
CA GLY A 323 10.24 -24.10 -5.18
C GLY A 323 9.03 -24.91 -5.61
#